data_82d6cfa32d3a3ca06dfa130f00735e78
#
_entry.id   82d6cfa32d3a3ca06dfa130f00735e78
#
_cell.length_a   1.000
_cell.length_b   1.000
_cell.length_c   1.000
_cell.angle_alpha   90.00
_cell.angle_beta   90.00
_cell.angle_gamma   90.00
#
_symmetry.space_group_name_H-M   'P 1'
#
loop_
_entity.id
_entity.type
_entity.pdbx_description
1 polymer ?
#
loop_
_entity_poly.entity_id
_entity_poly.type
_entity_poly.pdbx_seq_one_letter_code
_entity_poly.pdbx_strand_id
1 'polypeptide(L)'
;MTFLLASVTGPAEAEDAVARGVDIIDVQGAAPPERVRAVLGAVAGRRSVSAGASEASQAEALADAGAEYIRVLSRQSQDIIEAASPLTRRANVLGIMLAEDGTEESTIASMEANGFAGVILNLLDVLDIAALADFIDLVRAHGMMAGLGGALELPDVPRLLLLDPDILAFRFDAATIDGIRALIPQDQRRSRGKPAKVDYRLAAPRAAEARKELDRIFVRDFVLPMRIGTYTRERDKLQQVRFSVEVSVARPSDVPADMRDVLSYDVITDSIRMIAGRGHIALAETLAEQVAAAVLAHPRAANVSVRVEKLDTGSGSVGVEITRERPAEAASVHQLYSEADPKTSG
;
A
#
# COMPACT_ATOMS: atom_id res chain seq x y z
N MET A 1 -10.26 10.75 -11.27
CA MET A 1 -9.12 9.97 -11.78
C MET A 1 -7.88 10.49 -11.09
N THR A 2 -7.16 9.62 -10.43
CA THR A 2 -5.95 10.02 -9.69
C THR A 2 -4.73 9.89 -10.58
N PHE A 3 -4.01 10.99 -10.80
CA PHE A 3 -2.75 11.00 -11.53
C PHE A 3 -1.60 10.59 -10.62
N LEU A 4 -0.74 9.72 -11.12
CA LEU A 4 0.53 9.39 -10.47
C LEU A 4 1.61 10.36 -10.96
N LEU A 5 2.11 11.19 -10.04
CA LEU A 5 3.25 12.06 -10.27
C LEU A 5 4.49 11.42 -9.65
N ALA A 6 5.59 11.30 -10.42
CA ALA A 6 6.85 10.81 -9.90
C ALA A 6 7.99 11.81 -10.12
N SER A 7 8.70 12.15 -9.03
CA SER A 7 9.85 13.06 -9.06
C SER A 7 11.12 12.30 -9.44
N VAL A 8 11.72 12.67 -10.57
CA VAL A 8 12.90 12.06 -11.17
C VAL A 8 14.14 13.00 -11.07
N THR A 9 15.31 12.40 -11.02
CA THR A 9 16.58 13.17 -10.96
C THR A 9 17.13 13.55 -12.35
N GLY A 10 16.69 12.86 -13.40
CA GLY A 10 17.18 13.09 -14.76
C GLY A 10 16.50 12.27 -15.85
N PRO A 11 17.02 12.36 -17.11
CA PRO A 11 16.38 11.76 -18.28
C PRO A 11 16.21 10.23 -18.22
N ALA A 12 17.19 9.51 -17.68
CA ALA A 12 17.14 8.04 -17.60
C ALA A 12 15.99 7.56 -16.69
N GLU A 13 15.83 8.17 -15.51
CA GLU A 13 14.69 7.88 -14.62
C GLU A 13 13.36 8.32 -15.25
N ALA A 14 13.35 9.40 -16.04
CA ALA A 14 12.17 9.85 -16.74
C ALA A 14 11.68 8.84 -17.79
N GLU A 15 12.58 8.25 -18.56
CA GLU A 15 12.25 7.19 -19.51
C GLU A 15 11.69 5.95 -18.83
N ASP A 16 12.30 5.52 -17.72
CA ASP A 16 11.85 4.38 -16.94
C ASP A 16 10.49 4.68 -16.28
N ALA A 17 10.28 5.86 -15.73
CA ALA A 17 9.00 6.30 -15.16
C ALA A 17 7.86 6.29 -16.22
N VAL A 18 8.13 6.76 -17.44
CA VAL A 18 7.17 6.70 -18.56
C VAL A 18 6.83 5.25 -18.90
N ALA A 19 7.84 4.37 -18.96
CA ALA A 19 7.63 2.95 -19.26
C ALA A 19 6.77 2.24 -18.19
N ARG A 20 6.86 2.68 -16.94
CA ARG A 20 6.06 2.16 -15.79
C ARG A 20 4.69 2.81 -15.66
N GLY A 21 4.31 3.69 -16.58
CA GLY A 21 2.95 4.27 -16.62
C GLY A 21 2.73 5.42 -15.64
N VAL A 22 3.77 6.13 -15.23
CA VAL A 22 3.64 7.41 -14.51
C VAL A 22 2.94 8.43 -15.39
N ASP A 23 2.02 9.21 -14.84
CA ASP A 23 1.18 10.14 -15.59
C ASP A 23 1.84 11.52 -15.74
N ILE A 24 2.52 11.99 -14.69
CA ILE A 24 3.23 13.29 -14.66
C ILE A 24 4.67 13.04 -14.19
N ILE A 25 5.63 13.38 -15.05
CA ILE A 25 7.05 13.29 -14.73
C ILE A 25 7.51 14.60 -14.10
N ASP A 26 7.91 14.57 -12.85
CA ASP A 26 8.33 15.76 -12.13
C ASP A 26 9.86 15.83 -12.00
N VAL A 27 10.43 16.96 -12.38
CA VAL A 27 11.88 17.16 -12.24
C VAL A 27 12.17 17.59 -10.81
N GLN A 28 12.93 16.75 -10.09
CA GLN A 28 13.17 16.92 -8.65
C GLN A 28 13.88 18.24 -8.32
N GLY A 29 13.35 18.93 -7.30
CA GLY A 29 13.92 20.15 -6.75
C GLY A 29 13.75 21.36 -7.66
N ALA A 30 14.48 22.45 -7.34
CA ALA A 30 14.59 23.62 -8.19
C ALA A 30 15.57 23.32 -9.34
N ALA A 31 15.05 22.76 -10.42
CA ALA A 31 15.88 22.33 -11.53
C ALA A 31 16.18 23.48 -12.50
N PRO A 32 17.41 23.56 -13.04
CA PRO A 32 17.71 24.51 -14.09
C PRO A 32 16.97 24.14 -15.38
N PRO A 33 16.62 25.13 -16.24
CA PRO A 33 15.85 24.90 -17.48
C PRO A 33 16.46 23.85 -18.43
N GLU A 34 17.78 23.71 -18.46
CA GLU A 34 18.46 22.70 -19.29
C GLU A 34 18.16 21.26 -18.83
N ARG A 35 18.05 21.00 -17.53
CA ARG A 35 17.65 19.69 -17.01
C ARG A 35 16.20 19.39 -17.41
N VAL A 36 15.33 20.37 -17.33
CA VAL A 36 13.92 20.23 -17.74
C VAL A 36 13.84 19.90 -19.24
N ARG A 37 14.60 20.61 -20.09
CA ARG A 37 14.67 20.30 -21.55
C ARG A 37 15.20 18.89 -21.81
N ALA A 38 16.20 18.42 -21.05
CA ALA A 38 16.72 17.07 -21.18
C ALA A 38 15.67 16.01 -20.82
N VAL A 39 14.91 16.22 -19.73
CA VAL A 39 13.81 15.35 -19.33
C VAL A 39 12.68 15.38 -20.39
N LEU A 40 12.30 16.57 -20.89
CA LEU A 40 11.31 16.70 -21.96
C LEU A 40 11.72 15.93 -23.23
N GLY A 41 13.01 15.97 -23.59
CA GLY A 41 13.56 15.18 -24.69
C GLY A 41 13.38 13.67 -24.47
N ALA A 42 13.68 13.18 -23.27
CA ALA A 42 13.53 11.78 -22.90
C ALA A 42 12.05 11.33 -22.85
N VAL A 43 11.18 12.18 -22.32
CA VAL A 43 9.72 11.92 -22.26
C VAL A 43 9.09 11.95 -23.66
N ALA A 44 9.61 12.78 -24.55
CA ALA A 44 9.20 12.88 -25.97
C ALA A 44 7.67 13.05 -26.16
N GLY A 45 7.03 13.89 -25.35
CA GLY A 45 5.59 14.16 -25.40
C GLY A 45 4.68 13.01 -24.98
N ARG A 46 5.22 11.91 -24.46
CA ARG A 46 4.43 10.74 -24.02
C ARG A 46 3.68 10.98 -22.70
N ARG A 47 4.19 11.90 -21.89
CA ARG A 47 3.65 12.27 -20.57
C ARG A 47 3.91 13.75 -20.31
N SER A 48 3.09 14.35 -19.44
CA SER A 48 3.30 15.73 -18.99
C SER A 48 4.53 15.84 -18.10
N VAL A 49 5.23 16.98 -18.19
CA VAL A 49 6.42 17.25 -17.38
C VAL A 49 6.13 18.41 -16.42
N SER A 50 6.48 18.18 -15.16
CA SER A 50 6.39 19.12 -14.04
C SER A 50 7.79 19.56 -13.61
N ALA A 51 7.91 20.80 -13.14
CA ALA A 51 9.14 21.30 -12.55
C ALA A 51 8.86 22.29 -11.40
N GLY A 52 9.70 22.27 -10.36
CA GLY A 52 9.58 23.16 -9.21
C GLY A 52 10.30 24.48 -9.42
N ALA A 53 9.66 25.60 -9.06
CA ALA A 53 10.23 26.92 -9.04
C ALA A 53 10.23 27.50 -7.61
N SER A 54 11.34 28.14 -7.23
CA SER A 54 11.47 28.88 -5.96
C SER A 54 11.27 30.38 -6.13
N GLU A 55 11.30 30.88 -7.37
CA GLU A 55 11.14 32.29 -7.72
C GLU A 55 10.34 32.44 -9.01
N ALA A 56 9.68 33.58 -9.21
CA ALA A 56 8.87 33.86 -10.38
C ALA A 56 9.69 33.82 -11.69
N SER A 57 10.88 34.37 -11.68
CA SER A 57 11.81 34.38 -12.83
C SER A 57 12.18 32.94 -13.26
N GLN A 58 12.38 32.06 -12.30
CA GLN A 58 12.62 30.64 -12.55
C GLN A 58 11.38 29.96 -13.14
N ALA A 59 10.20 30.26 -12.63
CA ALA A 59 8.95 29.72 -13.13
C ALA A 59 8.72 30.10 -14.60
N GLU A 60 9.00 31.34 -15.00
CA GLU A 60 8.96 31.77 -16.40
C GLU A 60 9.95 30.98 -17.27
N ALA A 61 11.20 30.83 -16.83
CA ALA A 61 12.21 30.09 -17.56
C ALA A 61 11.86 28.60 -17.73
N LEU A 62 11.15 27.99 -16.76
CA LEU A 62 10.67 26.62 -16.82
C LEU A 62 9.49 26.46 -17.79
N ALA A 63 8.58 27.45 -17.82
CA ALA A 63 7.50 27.49 -18.81
C ALA A 63 8.06 27.66 -20.24
N ASP A 64 9.07 28.53 -20.42
CA ASP A 64 9.77 28.70 -21.69
C ASP A 64 10.54 27.44 -22.11
N ALA A 65 11.02 26.65 -21.17
CA ALA A 65 11.63 25.37 -21.42
C ALA A 65 10.62 24.30 -21.89
N GLY A 66 9.31 24.51 -21.68
CA GLY A 66 8.24 23.63 -22.12
C GLY A 66 7.61 22.79 -21.00
N ALA A 67 7.84 23.09 -19.72
CA ALA A 67 7.16 22.42 -18.61
C ALA A 67 5.65 22.70 -18.66
N GLU A 68 4.84 21.66 -18.62
CA GLU A 68 3.37 21.78 -18.63
C GLU A 68 2.80 22.10 -17.25
N TYR A 69 3.49 21.64 -16.20
CA TYR A 69 3.16 21.95 -14.81
C TYR A 69 4.31 22.67 -14.14
N ILE A 70 4.00 23.71 -13.39
CA ILE A 70 4.99 24.46 -12.59
C ILE A 70 4.53 24.43 -11.14
N ARG A 71 5.37 23.87 -10.27
CA ARG A 71 5.12 23.80 -8.84
C ARG A 71 5.76 24.98 -8.13
N VAL A 72 4.97 25.69 -7.32
CA VAL A 72 5.40 26.84 -6.54
C VAL A 72 5.16 26.60 -5.06
N LEU A 73 6.18 26.78 -4.22
CA LEU A 73 6.06 26.61 -2.77
C LEU A 73 5.37 27.81 -2.12
N SER A 74 4.27 27.57 -1.38
CA SER A 74 3.44 28.63 -0.77
C SER A 74 4.12 29.39 0.37
N ARG A 75 5.16 28.84 1.01
CA ARG A 75 5.88 29.49 2.11
C ARG A 75 6.52 30.85 1.79
N GLN A 76 6.67 31.15 0.51
CA GLN A 76 7.43 32.33 0.07
C GLN A 76 6.56 33.55 -0.21
N SER A 77 5.45 33.71 0.51
CA SER A 77 4.60 34.88 0.49
C SER A 77 3.58 35.00 -0.66
N GLN A 78 2.56 35.81 -0.38
CA GLN A 78 1.56 36.29 -1.33
C GLN A 78 2.21 36.78 -2.64
N ASP A 79 3.41 37.34 -2.57
CA ASP A 79 4.14 37.89 -3.73
C ASP A 79 4.46 36.87 -4.80
N ILE A 80 4.80 35.59 -4.42
CA ILE A 80 5.06 34.54 -5.41
C ILE A 80 3.76 34.05 -6.05
N ILE A 81 2.69 33.94 -5.27
CA ILE A 81 1.39 33.54 -5.79
C ILE A 81 0.90 34.56 -6.83
N GLU A 82 0.99 35.84 -6.52
CA GLU A 82 0.65 36.92 -7.44
C GLU A 82 1.57 36.98 -8.66
N ALA A 83 2.88 36.80 -8.47
CA ALA A 83 3.85 36.76 -9.55
C ALA A 83 3.69 35.55 -10.48
N ALA A 84 3.15 34.44 -9.98
CA ALA A 84 2.88 33.25 -10.79
C ALA A 84 1.59 33.37 -11.65
N SER A 85 0.72 34.33 -11.36
CA SER A 85 -0.55 34.52 -12.08
C SER A 85 -0.39 34.66 -13.60
N PRO A 86 0.57 35.39 -14.17
CA PRO A 86 0.74 35.45 -15.62
C PRO A 86 1.09 34.11 -16.26
N LEU A 87 1.71 33.20 -15.52
CA LEU A 87 2.13 31.88 -16.00
C LEU A 87 0.96 30.92 -16.22
N THR A 88 -0.15 31.12 -15.51
CA THR A 88 -1.35 30.27 -15.59
C THR A 88 -1.98 30.21 -16.99
N ARG A 89 -1.63 31.16 -17.86
CA ARG A 89 -2.02 31.17 -19.28
C ARG A 89 -1.12 30.26 -20.16
N ARG A 90 0.03 29.84 -19.65
CA ARG A 90 1.09 29.12 -20.40
C ARG A 90 1.37 27.74 -19.86
N ALA A 91 1.16 27.54 -18.56
CA ALA A 91 1.37 26.28 -17.86
C ALA A 91 0.36 26.12 -16.74
N ASN A 92 0.12 24.89 -16.30
CA ASN A 92 -0.68 24.61 -15.11
C ASN A 92 0.14 24.88 -13.87
N VAL A 93 -0.20 25.89 -13.09
CA VAL A 93 0.51 26.21 -11.86
C VAL A 93 -0.10 25.43 -10.70
N LEU A 94 0.73 24.70 -9.96
CA LEU A 94 0.37 23.96 -8.77
C LEU A 94 1.01 24.60 -7.52
N GLY A 95 0.20 24.95 -6.54
CA GLY A 95 0.68 25.40 -5.24
C GLY A 95 1.17 24.20 -4.41
N ILE A 96 2.31 24.34 -3.74
CA ILE A 96 2.80 23.35 -2.78
C ILE A 96 2.62 23.91 -1.39
N MET A 97 1.80 23.25 -0.56
CA MET A 97 1.65 23.56 0.86
C MET A 97 2.35 22.49 1.70
N LEU A 98 2.86 22.86 2.84
CA LEU A 98 3.45 21.93 3.81
C LEU A 98 2.43 21.69 4.92
N ALA A 99 2.22 20.43 5.31
CA ALA A 99 1.24 20.11 6.34
C ALA A 99 1.54 20.76 7.70
N GLU A 100 2.82 20.99 8.01
CA GLU A 100 3.25 21.67 9.24
C GLU A 100 2.85 23.16 9.30
N ASP A 101 2.63 23.80 8.15
CA ASP A 101 2.24 25.21 8.08
C ASP A 101 0.72 25.42 8.26
N GLY A 102 -0.04 24.33 8.32
CA GLY A 102 -1.50 24.35 8.29
C GLY A 102 -2.07 24.53 6.89
N THR A 103 -3.37 24.30 6.77
CA THR A 103 -4.12 24.46 5.50
C THR A 103 -5.00 25.69 5.61
N GLU A 104 -4.42 26.88 5.44
CA GLU A 104 -5.17 28.12 5.54
C GLU A 104 -6.04 28.32 4.28
N GLU A 105 -7.36 28.45 4.48
CA GLU A 105 -8.33 28.74 3.42
C GLU A 105 -7.97 30.03 2.66
N SER A 106 -7.44 31.04 3.35
CA SER A 106 -7.00 32.30 2.75
C SER A 106 -5.93 32.11 1.67
N THR A 107 -4.99 31.20 1.92
CA THR A 107 -3.91 30.86 0.97
C THR A 107 -4.47 30.13 -0.24
N ILE A 108 -5.40 29.18 -0.04
CA ILE A 108 -6.08 28.45 -1.13
C ILE A 108 -6.92 29.39 -1.97
N ALA A 109 -7.70 30.28 -1.33
CA ALA A 109 -8.50 31.30 -2.03
C ALA A 109 -7.63 32.25 -2.86
N SER A 110 -6.46 32.63 -2.34
CA SER A 110 -5.50 33.44 -3.10
C SER A 110 -4.94 32.71 -4.31
N MET A 111 -4.64 31.41 -4.20
CA MET A 111 -4.19 30.60 -5.34
C MET A 111 -5.30 30.50 -6.42
N GLU A 112 -6.55 30.29 -6.02
CA GLU A 112 -7.69 30.28 -6.95
C GLU A 112 -7.80 31.62 -7.68
N ALA A 113 -7.80 32.73 -6.94
CA ALA A 113 -7.92 34.08 -7.52
C ALA A 113 -6.81 34.39 -8.53
N ASN A 114 -5.63 33.79 -8.36
CA ASN A 114 -4.49 33.91 -9.28
C ASN A 114 -4.45 32.82 -10.36
N GLY A 115 -5.50 31.97 -10.47
CA GLY A 115 -5.69 31.04 -11.57
C GLY A 115 -4.87 29.74 -11.46
N PHE A 116 -4.48 29.33 -10.27
CA PHE A 116 -3.78 28.06 -10.05
C PHE A 116 -4.67 26.87 -10.45
N ALA A 117 -4.06 25.85 -11.04
CA ALA A 117 -4.75 24.63 -11.48
C ALA A 117 -4.99 23.66 -10.33
N GLY A 118 -4.22 23.74 -9.26
CA GLY A 118 -4.34 22.82 -8.13
C GLY A 118 -3.39 23.13 -6.99
N VAL A 119 -3.56 22.38 -5.91
CA VAL A 119 -2.72 22.45 -4.72
C VAL A 119 -2.30 21.06 -4.30
N ILE A 120 -1.00 20.87 -4.02
CA ILE A 120 -0.44 19.62 -3.47
C ILE A 120 -0.04 19.86 -2.03
N LEU A 121 -0.59 19.08 -1.10
CA LEU A 121 -0.17 19.07 0.29
C LEU A 121 0.98 18.08 0.48
N ASN A 122 2.14 18.58 0.89
CA ASN A 122 3.29 17.77 1.22
C ASN A 122 3.25 17.37 2.70
N LEU A 123 3.22 16.07 2.93
CA LEU A 123 3.15 15.42 4.23
C LEU A 123 4.55 15.07 4.71
N LEU A 124 4.83 15.27 6.00
CA LEU A 124 6.13 14.97 6.59
C LEU A 124 6.09 13.72 7.47
N ASP A 125 4.94 13.39 8.04
CA ASP A 125 4.77 12.34 9.04
C ASP A 125 3.41 11.64 8.96
N VAL A 126 2.80 11.37 10.11
CA VAL A 126 1.61 10.54 10.29
C VAL A 126 0.41 11.10 9.51
N LEU A 127 -0.28 10.20 8.77
CA LEU A 127 -1.50 10.52 8.04
C LEU A 127 -2.70 10.71 8.98
N ASP A 128 -3.16 11.94 9.13
CA ASP A 128 -4.50 12.22 9.65
C ASP A 128 -5.50 12.23 8.49
N ILE A 129 -6.20 11.11 8.31
CA ILE A 129 -7.13 10.90 7.19
C ILE A 129 -8.29 11.91 7.21
N ALA A 130 -8.74 12.35 8.39
CA ALA A 130 -9.81 13.33 8.50
C ALA A 130 -9.34 14.71 8.01
N ALA A 131 -8.19 15.17 8.50
CA ALA A 131 -7.60 16.44 8.06
C ALA A 131 -7.28 16.45 6.55
N LEU A 132 -6.86 15.29 5.99
CA LEU A 132 -6.63 15.17 4.56
C LEU A 132 -7.93 15.22 3.74
N ALA A 133 -9.01 14.64 4.24
CA ALA A 133 -10.33 14.74 3.61
C ALA A 133 -10.80 16.20 3.57
N ASP A 134 -10.72 16.91 4.69
CA ASP A 134 -11.08 18.32 4.80
C ASP A 134 -10.26 19.20 3.83
N PHE A 135 -8.95 18.95 3.72
CA PHE A 135 -8.09 19.63 2.74
C PHE A 135 -8.54 19.39 1.30
N ILE A 136 -8.79 18.14 0.92
CA ILE A 136 -9.23 17.79 -0.44
C ILE A 136 -10.56 18.46 -0.77
N ASP A 137 -11.50 18.42 0.17
CA ASP A 137 -12.82 19.05 -0.03
C ASP A 137 -12.71 20.58 -0.15
N LEU A 138 -11.85 21.20 0.66
CA LEU A 138 -11.58 22.63 0.60
C LEU A 138 -10.99 23.05 -0.75
N VAL A 139 -9.92 22.38 -1.23
CA VAL A 139 -9.30 22.69 -2.53
C VAL A 139 -10.29 22.50 -3.67
N ARG A 140 -11.12 21.46 -3.61
CA ARG A 140 -12.15 21.20 -4.62
C ARG A 140 -13.30 22.20 -4.60
N ALA A 141 -13.67 22.73 -3.43
CA ALA A 141 -14.67 23.80 -3.31
C ALA A 141 -14.23 25.06 -4.08
N HIS A 142 -12.92 25.29 -4.19
CA HIS A 142 -12.31 26.35 -5.01
C HIS A 142 -12.07 25.95 -6.47
N GLY A 143 -12.61 24.81 -6.93
CA GLY A 143 -12.54 24.37 -8.34
C GLY A 143 -11.15 23.89 -8.79
N MET A 144 -10.21 23.67 -7.87
CA MET A 144 -8.84 23.28 -8.13
C MET A 144 -8.61 21.77 -7.92
N MET A 145 -7.54 21.25 -8.51
CA MET A 145 -7.10 19.87 -8.28
C MET A 145 -6.46 19.74 -6.90
N ALA A 146 -6.84 18.71 -6.13
CA ALA A 146 -6.27 18.38 -4.84
C ALA A 146 -5.24 17.25 -4.96
N GLY A 147 -3.99 17.54 -4.60
CA GLY A 147 -2.90 16.57 -4.63
C GLY A 147 -2.34 16.28 -3.24
N LEU A 148 -1.79 15.10 -3.06
CA LEU A 148 -1.07 14.69 -1.84
C LEU A 148 0.32 14.18 -2.22
N GLY A 149 1.34 14.55 -1.44
CA GLY A 149 2.72 14.19 -1.69
C GLY A 149 3.59 14.25 -0.42
N GLY A 150 4.91 14.22 -0.59
CA GLY A 150 5.86 14.30 0.52
C GLY A 150 6.36 12.92 0.97
N ALA A 151 6.35 12.66 2.27
CA ALA A 151 6.86 11.40 2.85
C ALA A 151 5.85 10.25 2.76
N LEU A 152 5.21 10.08 1.59
CA LEU A 152 4.27 8.99 1.33
C LEU A 152 4.99 7.69 1.00
N GLU A 153 4.46 6.58 1.51
CA GLU A 153 4.94 5.23 1.23
C GLU A 153 3.86 4.37 0.55
N LEU A 154 4.28 3.24 -0.05
CA LEU A 154 3.36 2.32 -0.73
C LEU A 154 2.15 1.88 0.11
N PRO A 155 2.27 1.61 1.44
CA PRO A 155 1.13 1.24 2.28
C PRO A 155 0.09 2.35 2.48
N ASP A 156 0.44 3.61 2.21
CA ASP A 156 -0.49 4.73 2.34
C ASP A 156 -1.48 4.77 1.17
N VAL A 157 -1.07 4.29 -0.01
CA VAL A 157 -1.82 4.43 -1.26
C VAL A 157 -3.27 3.96 -1.15
N PRO A 158 -3.59 2.75 -0.61
CA PRO A 158 -4.98 2.30 -0.49
C PRO A 158 -5.83 3.22 0.38
N ARG A 159 -5.24 3.79 1.45
CA ARG A 159 -5.93 4.71 2.37
C ARG A 159 -6.21 6.05 1.70
N LEU A 160 -5.21 6.58 0.98
CA LEU A 160 -5.30 7.85 0.27
C LEU A 160 -6.27 7.78 -0.92
N LEU A 161 -6.34 6.64 -1.62
CA LEU A 161 -7.30 6.43 -2.69
C LEU A 161 -8.76 6.46 -2.22
N LEU A 162 -9.04 6.18 -0.95
CA LEU A 162 -10.38 6.35 -0.37
C LEU A 162 -10.83 7.82 -0.35
N LEU A 163 -9.89 8.75 -0.30
CA LEU A 163 -10.12 10.19 -0.34
C LEU A 163 -10.26 10.73 -1.78
N ASP A 164 -9.96 9.88 -2.77
CA ASP A 164 -10.05 10.17 -4.20
C ASP A 164 -9.26 11.42 -4.64
N PRO A 165 -7.99 11.62 -4.24
CA PRO A 165 -7.20 12.78 -4.63
C PRO A 165 -7.00 12.84 -6.15
N ASP A 166 -6.80 14.04 -6.70
CA ASP A 166 -6.56 14.20 -8.14
C ASP A 166 -5.10 13.88 -8.50
N ILE A 167 -4.15 14.07 -7.57
CA ILE A 167 -2.73 13.79 -7.76
C ILE A 167 -2.19 13.05 -6.53
N LEU A 168 -1.42 11.98 -6.75
CA LEU A 168 -0.54 11.37 -5.75
C LEU A 168 0.91 11.52 -6.21
N ALA A 169 1.74 12.20 -5.40
CA ALA A 169 3.10 12.55 -5.74
C ALA A 169 4.11 11.74 -4.92
N PHE A 170 5.03 11.03 -5.60
CA PHE A 170 6.06 10.20 -5.00
C PHE A 170 7.44 10.54 -5.55
N ARG A 171 8.49 10.18 -4.80
CA ARG A 171 9.83 10.11 -5.36
C ARG A 171 9.92 8.88 -6.28
N PHE A 172 10.61 9.01 -7.39
CA PHE A 172 10.82 7.88 -8.29
C PHE A 172 11.74 6.83 -7.64
N ASP A 173 11.22 5.62 -7.55
CA ASP A 173 11.93 4.37 -7.28
C ASP A 173 11.20 3.27 -8.06
N ALA A 174 11.91 2.55 -8.90
CA ALA A 174 11.31 1.63 -9.86
C ALA A 174 10.40 0.58 -9.23
N ALA A 175 10.86 -0.06 -8.15
CA ALA A 175 10.07 -1.11 -7.48
C ALA A 175 8.83 -0.54 -6.78
N THR A 176 8.98 0.60 -6.12
CA THR A 176 7.88 1.30 -5.44
C THR A 176 6.84 1.82 -6.43
N ILE A 177 7.26 2.41 -7.55
CA ILE A 177 6.36 2.94 -8.59
C ILE A 177 5.52 1.82 -9.23
N ASP A 178 6.09 0.65 -9.49
CA ASP A 178 5.32 -0.50 -10.00
C ASP A 178 4.22 -0.92 -9.04
N GLY A 179 4.55 -1.00 -7.73
CA GLY A 179 3.59 -1.30 -6.69
C GLY A 179 2.46 -0.25 -6.58
N ILE A 180 2.82 1.04 -6.62
CA ILE A 180 1.85 2.15 -6.58
C ILE A 180 0.96 2.12 -7.83
N ARG A 181 1.54 1.94 -9.03
CA ARG A 181 0.80 1.91 -10.30
C ARG A 181 -0.22 0.78 -10.32
N ALA A 182 0.11 -0.38 -9.74
CA ALA A 182 -0.81 -1.51 -9.65
C ALA A 182 -2.04 -1.22 -8.76
N LEU A 183 -1.90 -0.34 -7.78
CA LEU A 183 -3.00 0.03 -6.86
C LEU A 183 -3.88 1.15 -7.41
N ILE A 184 -3.37 2.04 -8.29
CA ILE A 184 -4.15 3.14 -8.87
C ILE A 184 -4.94 2.62 -10.08
N PRO A 185 -6.29 2.64 -10.07
CA PRO A 185 -7.11 2.17 -11.18
C PRO A 185 -6.83 2.97 -12.46
N GLN A 186 -6.51 2.27 -13.54
CA GLN A 186 -6.25 2.91 -14.86
C GLN A 186 -7.52 3.22 -15.64
N ASP A 187 -8.64 2.61 -15.29
CA ASP A 187 -9.89 2.68 -16.04
C ASP A 187 -11.08 2.85 -15.08
N GLN A 188 -11.26 4.06 -14.58
CA GLN A 188 -12.56 4.44 -14.07
C GLN A 188 -12.97 5.77 -14.69
N ARG A 189 -13.71 5.68 -15.82
CA ARG A 189 -14.66 6.74 -16.17
C ARG A 189 -15.58 6.89 -14.96
N ARG A 190 -15.35 7.91 -14.16
CA ARG A 190 -16.23 8.23 -13.02
C ARG A 190 -17.65 8.41 -13.56
N SER A 191 -18.48 7.41 -13.40
CA SER A 191 -19.90 7.64 -13.29
C SER A 191 -20.11 8.37 -11.97
N ARG A 192 -20.31 9.68 -12.02
CA ARG A 192 -20.85 10.47 -10.91
C ARG A 192 -22.22 9.88 -10.57
N GLY A 193 -22.28 8.92 -9.68
CA GLY A 193 -23.52 8.29 -9.27
C GLY A 193 -23.26 7.24 -8.22
N LYS A 194 -23.66 7.54 -7.00
CA LYS A 194 -23.91 6.68 -5.83
C LYS A 194 -22.92 5.54 -5.58
N PRO A 195 -22.44 5.38 -4.34
CA PRO A 195 -21.61 4.24 -3.97
C PRO A 195 -22.30 2.95 -4.41
N ALA A 196 -21.61 2.12 -5.19
CA ALA A 196 -22.09 0.81 -5.57
C ALA A 196 -22.44 0.05 -4.29
N LYS A 197 -23.70 -0.32 -4.12
CA LYS A 197 -24.08 -1.26 -3.06
C LYS A 197 -23.30 -2.55 -3.33
N VAL A 198 -22.33 -2.83 -2.48
CA VAL A 198 -21.69 -4.14 -2.46
C VAL A 198 -22.78 -5.12 -2.05
N ASP A 199 -23.18 -5.98 -2.98
CA ASP A 199 -24.15 -7.03 -2.71
C ASP A 199 -23.43 -8.15 -1.97
N TYR A 200 -23.45 -8.08 -0.65
CA TYR A 200 -22.98 -9.15 0.23
C TYR A 200 -23.98 -10.30 0.24
N ARG A 201 -24.24 -10.91 -0.91
CA ARG A 201 -24.86 -12.23 -0.94
C ARG A 201 -23.83 -13.23 -0.46
N LEU A 202 -23.88 -13.54 0.83
CA LEU A 202 -23.25 -14.69 1.40
C LEU A 202 -23.68 -15.90 0.56
N ALA A 203 -22.73 -16.50 -0.16
CA ALA A 203 -22.97 -17.81 -0.77
C ALA A 203 -23.41 -18.75 0.35
N ALA A 204 -24.58 -19.35 0.20
CA ALA A 204 -25.08 -20.30 1.15
C ALA A 204 -24.02 -21.40 1.38
N PRO A 205 -23.76 -21.79 2.63
CA PRO A 205 -22.79 -22.83 2.89
C PRO A 205 -23.24 -24.12 2.15
N ARG A 206 -22.34 -24.67 1.36
CA ARG A 206 -22.53 -25.97 0.72
C ARG A 206 -22.85 -27.01 1.80
N ALA A 207 -23.82 -27.87 1.53
CA ALA A 207 -24.29 -28.89 2.43
C ALA A 207 -23.14 -29.65 3.12
N ALA A 208 -23.29 -29.79 4.44
CA ALA A 208 -22.32 -30.41 5.31
C ALA A 208 -22.01 -31.85 4.86
N GLU A 209 -20.81 -32.06 4.32
CA GLU A 209 -20.19 -33.37 4.41
C GLU A 209 -20.06 -33.74 5.88
N ALA A 210 -20.33 -35.01 6.21
CA ALA A 210 -20.35 -35.50 7.58
C ALA A 210 -19.11 -35.01 8.35
N ARG A 211 -19.28 -34.10 9.31
CA ARG A 211 -18.21 -33.56 10.13
C ARG A 211 -17.55 -34.71 10.87
N LYS A 212 -16.36 -35.12 10.44
CA LYS A 212 -15.47 -35.89 11.32
C LYS A 212 -15.36 -35.12 12.63
N GLU A 213 -15.60 -35.80 13.76
CA GLU A 213 -15.41 -35.18 15.05
C GLU A 213 -13.96 -34.70 15.18
N LEU A 214 -13.77 -33.40 15.32
CA LEU A 214 -12.47 -32.77 15.41
C LEU A 214 -12.30 -32.20 16.82
N ASP A 215 -11.17 -32.47 17.42
CA ASP A 215 -10.73 -31.79 18.64
C ASP A 215 -9.93 -30.53 18.26
N ARG A 216 -9.81 -29.59 19.20
CA ARG A 216 -9.10 -28.34 19.00
C ARG A 216 -7.93 -28.23 19.95
N ILE A 217 -6.77 -27.94 19.38
CA ILE A 217 -5.57 -27.56 20.11
C ILE A 217 -5.34 -26.08 19.85
N PHE A 218 -5.02 -25.33 20.85
CA PHE A 218 -4.86 -23.90 20.68
C PHE A 218 -3.74 -23.31 21.53
N VAL A 219 -3.18 -22.21 21.01
CA VAL A 219 -2.32 -21.26 21.71
C VAL A 219 -2.97 -19.90 21.61
N ARG A 220 -3.22 -19.23 22.72
CA ARG A 220 -3.85 -17.90 22.76
C ARG A 220 -2.93 -16.89 23.41
N ASP A 221 -3.01 -15.65 22.91
CA ASP A 221 -2.31 -14.49 23.46
C ASP A 221 -0.79 -14.69 23.63
N PHE A 222 -0.20 -15.46 22.71
CA PHE A 222 1.25 -15.66 22.69
C PHE A 222 1.93 -14.43 22.11
N VAL A 223 2.61 -13.66 22.96
CA VAL A 223 3.23 -12.37 22.57
C VAL A 223 4.74 -12.53 22.48
N LEU A 224 5.30 -11.98 21.40
CA LEU A 224 6.76 -11.87 21.25
C LEU A 224 7.15 -10.62 20.45
N PRO A 225 8.36 -10.07 20.70
CA PRO A 225 8.87 -8.96 19.93
C PRO A 225 9.39 -9.44 18.57
N MET A 226 9.01 -8.76 17.48
CA MET A 226 9.54 -9.02 16.14
C MET A 226 9.55 -7.78 15.25
N ARG A 227 10.27 -7.85 14.14
CA ARG A 227 10.29 -6.79 13.12
C ARG A 227 9.18 -7.08 12.11
N ILE A 228 8.15 -6.21 12.08
CA ILE A 228 7.00 -6.37 11.20
C ILE A 228 6.49 -5.01 10.74
N GLY A 229 6.15 -4.90 9.46
CA GLY A 229 5.50 -3.73 8.88
C GLY A 229 6.08 -3.32 7.55
N THR A 230 5.30 -2.56 6.78
CA THR A 230 5.64 -2.14 5.42
C THR A 230 6.31 -0.77 5.38
N TYR A 231 6.18 0.02 6.44
CA TYR A 231 6.81 1.33 6.51
C TYR A 231 8.30 1.23 6.78
N THR A 232 9.08 2.12 6.18
CA THR A 232 10.53 2.18 6.38
C THR A 232 10.90 2.31 7.85
N ARG A 233 10.15 3.10 8.63
CA ARG A 233 10.32 3.28 10.08
C ARG A 233 10.08 2.03 10.92
N GLU A 234 9.39 1.01 10.37
CA GLU A 234 9.09 -0.25 11.06
C GLU A 234 10.15 -1.33 10.86
N ARG A 235 10.99 -1.20 9.83
CA ARG A 235 11.95 -2.26 9.42
C ARG A 235 12.94 -2.64 10.51
N ASP A 236 13.45 -1.65 11.23
CA ASP A 236 14.45 -1.87 12.29
C ASP A 236 13.85 -1.84 13.69
N LYS A 237 12.54 -1.58 13.80
CA LYS A 237 11.85 -1.48 15.09
C LYS A 237 11.26 -2.83 15.50
N LEU A 238 11.55 -3.28 16.71
CA LEU A 238 10.82 -4.38 17.33
C LEU A 238 9.44 -3.89 17.77
N GLN A 239 8.41 -4.65 17.42
CA GLN A 239 7.04 -4.43 17.81
C GLN A 239 6.52 -5.66 18.54
N GLN A 240 5.67 -5.47 19.54
CA GLN A 240 4.98 -6.57 20.22
C GLN A 240 3.91 -7.12 19.29
N VAL A 241 3.99 -8.42 19.02
CA VAL A 241 3.02 -9.11 18.15
C VAL A 241 2.39 -10.25 18.94
N ARG A 242 1.07 -10.28 18.94
CA ARG A 242 0.26 -11.30 19.58
C ARG A 242 -0.22 -12.31 18.56
N PHE A 243 -0.08 -13.57 18.90
CA PHE A 243 -0.54 -14.70 18.10
C PHE A 243 -1.61 -15.46 18.88
N SER A 244 -2.71 -15.79 18.20
CA SER A 244 -3.68 -16.78 18.65
C SER A 244 -3.86 -17.79 17.50
N VAL A 245 -3.56 -19.04 17.78
CA VAL A 245 -3.60 -20.12 16.80
C VAL A 245 -4.50 -21.23 17.31
N GLU A 246 -5.43 -21.67 16.49
CA GLU A 246 -6.34 -22.79 16.79
C GLU A 246 -6.23 -23.83 15.67
N VAL A 247 -5.95 -25.07 16.02
CA VAL A 247 -5.75 -26.18 15.09
C VAL A 247 -6.80 -27.23 15.34
N SER A 248 -7.54 -27.61 14.32
CA SER A 248 -8.44 -28.76 14.38
C SER A 248 -7.67 -30.02 14.03
N VAL A 249 -7.78 -31.02 14.86
CA VAL A 249 -7.16 -32.36 14.68
C VAL A 249 -8.22 -33.44 14.71
N ALA A 250 -8.04 -34.51 13.93
CA ALA A 250 -8.93 -35.65 14.01
C ALA A 250 -8.93 -36.24 15.41
N ARG A 251 -10.12 -36.40 16.01
CA ARG A 251 -10.26 -37.04 17.33
C ARG A 251 -9.68 -38.45 17.29
N PRO A 252 -8.76 -38.81 18.18
CA PRO A 252 -8.29 -40.17 18.28
C PRO A 252 -9.43 -41.12 18.72
N SER A 253 -9.41 -42.36 18.26
CA SER A 253 -10.40 -43.40 18.66
C SER A 253 -10.26 -43.76 20.14
N ASP A 254 -9.06 -43.65 20.68
CA ASP A 254 -8.73 -44.01 22.04
C ASP A 254 -8.04 -42.82 22.75
N VAL A 255 -7.97 -42.87 24.09
CA VAL A 255 -7.24 -41.89 24.85
C VAL A 255 -5.77 -41.95 24.46
N PRO A 256 -5.17 -40.84 23.98
CA PRO A 256 -3.77 -40.84 23.57
C PRO A 256 -2.85 -41.25 24.74
N ALA A 257 -2.05 -42.28 24.54
CA ALA A 257 -1.09 -42.77 25.52
C ALA A 257 0.36 -42.34 25.21
N ASP A 258 0.60 -41.85 23.97
CA ASP A 258 1.95 -41.48 23.51
C ASP A 258 1.91 -40.08 22.88
N MET A 259 2.99 -39.31 23.08
CA MET A 259 3.16 -37.99 22.45
C MET A 259 3.14 -38.03 20.92
N ARG A 260 3.45 -39.16 20.33
CA ARG A 260 3.36 -39.38 18.87
C ARG A 260 1.93 -39.40 18.34
N ASP A 261 0.97 -39.62 19.25
CA ASP A 261 -0.46 -39.67 18.93
C ASP A 261 -1.16 -38.31 19.05
N VAL A 262 -0.45 -37.26 19.42
CA VAL A 262 -0.99 -35.93 19.60
C VAL A 262 -0.22 -34.89 18.79
N LEU A 263 -0.88 -33.78 18.49
CA LEU A 263 -0.19 -32.57 18.05
C LEU A 263 0.16 -31.76 19.30
N SER A 264 1.47 -31.62 19.59
CA SER A 264 1.88 -30.78 20.72
C SER A 264 1.68 -29.29 20.40
N TYR A 265 1.17 -28.52 21.35
CA TYR A 265 1.12 -27.05 21.25
C TYR A 265 2.52 -26.43 21.09
N ASP A 266 3.59 -27.13 21.50
CA ASP A 266 4.95 -26.68 21.30
C ASP A 266 5.31 -26.55 19.82
N VAL A 267 4.75 -27.41 18.96
CA VAL A 267 4.90 -27.27 17.49
C VAL A 267 4.40 -25.91 17.00
N ILE A 268 3.32 -25.41 17.60
CA ILE A 268 2.75 -24.09 17.23
C ILE A 268 3.69 -22.98 17.75
N THR A 269 4.06 -23.00 19.02
CA THR A 269 4.88 -21.93 19.62
C THR A 269 6.28 -21.87 19.02
N ASP A 270 6.88 -23.03 18.72
CA ASP A 270 8.20 -23.11 18.11
C ASP A 270 8.19 -22.68 16.65
N SER A 271 7.14 -23.03 15.91
CA SER A 271 6.94 -22.51 14.54
C SER A 271 6.87 -20.97 14.54
N ILE A 272 6.10 -20.38 15.46
CA ILE A 272 6.00 -18.92 15.58
C ILE A 272 7.39 -18.32 15.91
N ARG A 273 8.13 -18.87 16.90
CA ARG A 273 9.47 -18.39 17.28
C ARG A 273 10.46 -18.46 16.12
N MET A 274 10.48 -19.59 15.42
CA MET A 274 11.37 -19.77 14.26
C MET A 274 11.06 -18.81 13.13
N ILE A 275 9.79 -18.56 12.82
CA ILE A 275 9.37 -17.64 11.77
C ILE A 275 9.74 -16.20 12.17
N ALA A 276 9.40 -15.79 13.39
CA ALA A 276 9.72 -14.45 13.91
C ALA A 276 11.24 -14.18 13.96
N GLY A 277 12.05 -15.21 14.22
CA GLY A 277 13.51 -15.13 14.28
C GLY A 277 14.20 -14.99 12.91
N ARG A 278 13.52 -15.21 11.80
CA ARG A 278 14.08 -15.11 10.44
C ARG A 278 14.34 -13.68 9.96
N GLY A 279 13.90 -12.69 10.72
CA GLY A 279 14.11 -11.29 10.40
C GLY A 279 12.82 -10.50 10.18
N HIS A 280 12.90 -9.48 9.34
CA HIS A 280 11.77 -8.59 9.08
C HIS A 280 10.74 -9.24 8.17
N ILE A 281 9.46 -9.10 8.53
CA ILE A 281 8.30 -9.53 7.71
C ILE A 281 7.44 -8.30 7.40
N ALA A 282 7.21 -8.02 6.13
CA ALA A 282 6.52 -6.80 5.71
C ALA A 282 5.01 -6.82 6.06
N LEU A 283 4.34 -7.95 5.89
CA LEU A 283 2.87 -8.05 6.00
C LEU A 283 2.47 -9.05 7.10
N ALA A 284 1.49 -8.67 7.90
CA ALA A 284 0.87 -9.56 8.90
C ALA A 284 0.20 -10.77 8.23
N GLU A 285 -0.35 -10.59 7.03
CA GLU A 285 -0.92 -11.63 6.19
C GLU A 285 0.13 -12.68 5.82
N THR A 286 1.30 -12.25 5.38
CA THR A 286 2.42 -13.15 5.05
C THR A 286 2.88 -13.94 6.28
N LEU A 287 2.95 -13.27 7.44
CA LEU A 287 3.28 -13.92 8.69
C LEU A 287 2.25 -14.98 9.07
N ALA A 288 0.96 -14.64 8.99
CA ALA A 288 -0.13 -15.58 9.28
C ALA A 288 -0.11 -16.80 8.35
N GLU A 289 0.15 -16.59 7.04
CA GLU A 289 0.28 -17.68 6.06
C GLU A 289 1.47 -18.60 6.37
N GLN A 290 2.62 -18.04 6.74
CA GLN A 290 3.79 -18.83 7.10
C GLN A 290 3.54 -19.69 8.35
N VAL A 291 2.87 -19.14 9.37
CA VAL A 291 2.50 -19.88 10.58
C VAL A 291 1.49 -20.98 10.23
N ALA A 292 0.47 -20.66 9.43
CA ALA A 292 -0.53 -21.62 8.99
C ALA A 292 0.10 -22.79 8.21
N ALA A 293 1.00 -22.49 7.27
CA ALA A 293 1.71 -23.50 6.49
C ALA A 293 2.58 -24.40 7.37
N ALA A 294 3.32 -23.82 8.32
CA ALA A 294 4.16 -24.59 9.23
C ALA A 294 3.35 -25.55 10.12
N VAL A 295 2.21 -25.10 10.64
CA VAL A 295 1.34 -25.92 11.49
C VAL A 295 0.62 -27.01 10.67
N LEU A 296 0.15 -26.70 9.45
CA LEU A 296 -0.50 -27.67 8.55
C LEU A 296 0.46 -28.73 8.00
N ALA A 297 1.78 -28.49 8.07
CA ALA A 297 2.77 -29.52 7.75
C ALA A 297 2.68 -30.73 8.69
N HIS A 298 2.16 -30.53 9.93
CA HIS A 298 1.97 -31.65 10.86
C HIS A 298 0.85 -32.57 10.38
N PRO A 299 1.07 -33.92 10.30
CA PRO A 299 0.12 -34.86 9.67
C PRO A 299 -1.26 -34.90 10.31
N ARG A 300 -1.41 -34.55 11.57
CA ARG A 300 -2.70 -34.54 12.28
C ARG A 300 -3.51 -33.26 12.14
N ALA A 301 -2.91 -32.16 11.67
CA ALA A 301 -3.61 -30.90 11.49
C ALA A 301 -4.56 -31.01 10.28
N ALA A 302 -5.85 -30.82 10.48
CA ALA A 302 -6.87 -30.81 9.43
C ALA A 302 -7.11 -29.40 8.90
N ASN A 303 -7.26 -28.43 9.80
CA ASN A 303 -7.33 -27.02 9.50
C ASN A 303 -6.68 -26.19 10.62
N VAL A 304 -6.34 -24.96 10.31
CA VAL A 304 -5.75 -24.02 11.27
C VAL A 304 -6.37 -22.64 11.09
N SER A 305 -6.70 -21.99 12.20
CA SER A 305 -7.00 -20.56 12.25
C SER A 305 -5.82 -19.86 12.92
N VAL A 306 -5.31 -18.83 12.29
CA VAL A 306 -4.17 -18.03 12.77
C VAL A 306 -4.57 -16.58 12.81
N ARG A 307 -4.50 -15.99 14.00
CA ARG A 307 -4.70 -14.56 14.25
C ARG A 307 -3.37 -13.94 14.67
N VAL A 308 -3.00 -12.88 13.98
CA VAL A 308 -1.77 -12.10 14.22
C VAL A 308 -2.17 -10.66 14.48
N GLU A 309 -1.72 -10.08 15.60
CA GLU A 309 -2.08 -8.72 16.00
C GLU A 309 -0.82 -7.92 16.40
N LYS A 310 -0.66 -6.73 15.83
CA LYS A 310 0.34 -5.74 16.27
C LYS A 310 -0.23 -4.98 17.46
N LEU A 311 0.51 -4.90 18.56
CA LEU A 311 0.07 -4.27 19.80
C LEU A 311 0.56 -2.83 19.95
N ASP A 312 1.62 -2.45 19.23
CA ASP A 312 2.27 -1.13 19.35
C ASP A 312 1.71 -0.12 18.34
N THR A 313 0.41 -0.21 18.00
CA THR A 313 -0.24 0.61 16.96
C THR A 313 -1.07 1.78 17.52
N GLY A 314 -0.95 2.11 18.79
CA GLY A 314 -1.67 3.21 19.43
C GLY A 314 -2.83 2.72 20.31
N SER A 315 -4.06 3.17 20.04
CA SER A 315 -5.23 2.94 20.93
C SER A 315 -5.88 1.57 20.81
N GLY A 316 -5.28 0.62 20.11
CA GLY A 316 -5.82 -0.74 19.95
C GLY A 316 -4.86 -1.68 19.28
N SER A 317 -5.21 -2.96 19.18
CA SER A 317 -4.49 -3.93 18.35
C SER A 317 -5.08 -3.95 16.94
N VAL A 318 -4.21 -4.10 15.94
CA VAL A 318 -4.61 -4.29 14.54
C VAL A 318 -3.94 -5.55 14.00
N GLY A 319 -4.63 -6.28 13.15
CA GLY A 319 -4.07 -7.53 12.68
C GLY A 319 -4.92 -8.21 11.63
N VAL A 320 -4.59 -9.47 11.37
CA VAL A 320 -5.26 -10.35 10.42
C VAL A 320 -5.63 -11.66 11.11
N GLU A 321 -6.74 -12.24 10.71
CA GLU A 321 -7.12 -13.60 11.04
C GLU A 321 -7.40 -14.37 9.75
N ILE A 322 -6.77 -15.52 9.61
CA ILE A 322 -6.94 -16.40 8.45
C ILE A 322 -7.32 -17.80 8.90
N THR A 323 -8.05 -18.51 8.07
CA THR A 323 -8.29 -19.94 8.26
C THR A 323 -7.82 -20.68 7.00
N ARG A 324 -7.06 -21.76 7.19
CA ARG A 324 -6.53 -22.60 6.12
C ARG A 324 -6.82 -24.07 6.40
N GLU A 325 -7.12 -24.80 5.34
CA GLU A 325 -7.34 -26.25 5.39
C GLU A 325 -6.18 -26.96 4.72
N ARG A 326 -5.95 -28.20 5.12
CA ARG A 326 -4.97 -29.04 4.43
C ARG A 326 -5.46 -29.32 3.01
N PRO A 327 -4.63 -29.11 1.97
CA PRO A 327 -4.98 -29.47 0.60
C PRO A 327 -5.31 -30.97 0.48
N ALA A 328 -6.41 -31.27 -0.20
CA ALA A 328 -6.87 -32.67 -0.38
C ALA A 328 -5.87 -33.55 -1.15
N GLU A 329 -5.00 -32.97 -1.95
CA GLU A 329 -4.00 -33.71 -2.76
C GLU A 329 -2.88 -34.36 -1.95
N ALA A 330 -2.64 -33.92 -0.71
CA ALA A 330 -1.65 -34.57 0.15
C ALA A 330 -2.08 -35.95 0.65
N ALA A 331 -3.35 -36.35 0.47
CA ALA A 331 -3.87 -37.66 0.86
C ALA A 331 -3.71 -38.74 -0.24
N SER A 332 -3.44 -38.36 -1.50
CA SER A 332 -3.45 -39.29 -2.63
C SER A 332 -2.10 -39.95 -2.96
N VAL A 333 -1.00 -39.45 -2.40
CA VAL A 333 0.34 -40.03 -2.69
C VAL A 333 0.54 -41.39 -2.04
N HIS A 334 -0.19 -41.73 -0.99
CA HIS A 334 -0.09 -43.04 -0.35
C HIS A 334 -0.93 -44.14 -1.06
N GLN A 335 -1.88 -43.78 -1.90
CA GLN A 335 -2.68 -44.76 -2.67
C GLN A 335 -2.01 -45.23 -3.95
N LEU A 336 -1.05 -44.47 -4.49
CA LEU A 336 -0.37 -44.82 -5.75
C LEU A 336 0.70 -45.91 -5.60
N TYR A 337 1.08 -46.28 -4.37
CA TYR A 337 2.07 -47.34 -4.12
C TYR A 337 1.48 -48.66 -3.63
N SER A 338 0.17 -48.82 -3.50
CA SER A 338 -0.45 -50.05 -3.03
C SER A 338 -1.07 -50.92 -4.13
N GLU A 339 -1.04 -50.49 -5.41
CA GLU A 339 -1.62 -51.26 -6.55
C GLU A 339 -0.58 -51.75 -7.57
N ALA A 340 0.63 -52.03 -7.15
CA ALA A 340 1.62 -52.70 -8.02
C ALA A 340 2.05 -54.03 -7.42
N ASP A 341 1.18 -54.99 -7.42
CA ASP A 341 1.54 -56.39 -7.23
C ASP A 341 1.26 -57.17 -8.51
N PRO A 342 2.25 -57.53 -9.31
CA PRO A 342 2.01 -58.36 -10.49
C PRO A 342 2.02 -59.85 -10.10
N LYS A 343 0.85 -60.42 -10.01
CA LYS A 343 0.74 -61.88 -10.18
C LYS A 343 0.98 -62.19 -11.63
N THR A 344 2.11 -62.79 -11.94
CA THR A 344 2.28 -63.66 -13.08
C THR A 344 2.85 -64.98 -12.61
N SER A 345 1.97 -65.96 -12.56
CA SER A 345 2.30 -67.37 -12.55
C SER A 345 2.08 -67.92 -13.96
N GLY A 346 2.85 -68.87 -14.34
CA GLY A 346 2.62 -69.75 -15.47
C GLY A 346 3.84 -69.96 -16.28
#